data_291eade42c7d9aeac6bd61a4391c3190
#
_entry.id   291eade42c7d9aeac6bd61a4391c3190
#
_cell.length_a   1.000
_cell.length_b   1.000
_cell.length_c   1.000
_cell.angle_alpha   90.00
_cell.angle_beta   90.00
_cell.angle_gamma   90.00
#
_symmetry.space_group_name_H-M   'P 1'
#
loop_
_entity.id
_entity.type
_entity.pdbx_description
1 polymer ?
#
loop_
_entity_poly.entity_id
_entity_poly.type
_entity_poly.pdbx_seq_one_letter_code
_entity_poly.pdbx_strand_id
1 'polypeptide(L)'
;MADAPLLPLVLEDVSFVAGDRAILDRVNLTLESGVRSVILGANGAGKSVLLRICHGLLTPTSGRVRWNAPEVPGAPRRQAMVFQRPVLFRRSVLGNLRFALGLAGVPRDRRDERAHTALARVGLAGFADHPARVLSGGEQQRLALARAWMLAPEVLFLDEPTASLDPSAAREVESVIAAIHAAGTKIVLVTHNLGQAKRLGDEILFLNDGRLAERAPVDTFFHHPATAEAAAFLTGELPGH
;
A
#
# COMPACT_ATOMS: atom_id res chain seq x y z
N MET A 1 26.71 -11.30 0.10
CA MET A 1 26.13 -10.99 1.43
C MET A 1 24.63 -10.88 1.22
N ALA A 2 23.80 -11.60 1.97
CA ALA A 2 22.36 -11.39 1.93
C ALA A 2 22.09 -9.95 2.41
N ASP A 3 21.34 -9.18 1.62
CA ASP A 3 20.92 -7.84 2.01
C ASP A 3 20.18 -7.91 3.35
N ALA A 4 20.46 -6.99 4.27
CA ALA A 4 19.72 -6.89 5.52
C ALA A 4 18.22 -6.67 5.22
N PRO A 5 17.32 -7.29 6.00
CA PRO A 5 15.89 -7.09 5.82
C PRO A 5 15.52 -5.60 5.98
N LEU A 6 14.65 -5.11 5.11
CA LEU A 6 14.22 -3.70 5.13
C LEU A 6 13.44 -3.36 6.40
N LEU A 7 12.62 -4.28 6.87
CA LEU A 7 11.80 -4.12 8.09
C LEU A 7 12.59 -4.50 9.37
N PRO A 8 12.22 -3.93 10.54
CA PRO A 8 11.09 -3.03 10.78
C PRO A 8 11.27 -1.61 10.22
N LEU A 9 10.12 -0.97 9.92
CA LEU A 9 10.04 0.48 9.71
C LEU A 9 9.54 1.12 11.00
N VAL A 10 10.29 2.08 11.54
CA VAL A 10 10.00 2.75 12.81
C VAL A 10 9.75 4.24 12.57
N LEU A 11 8.62 4.73 13.04
CA LEU A 11 8.26 6.15 13.11
C LEU A 11 8.35 6.59 14.57
N GLU A 12 9.09 7.69 14.82
CA GLU A 12 9.28 8.28 16.16
C GLU A 12 8.82 9.75 16.12
N ASP A 13 7.74 10.05 16.86
CA ASP A 13 7.12 11.38 17.01
C ASP A 13 6.90 12.10 15.67
N VAL A 14 6.48 11.36 14.64
CA VAL A 14 6.32 11.87 13.30
C VAL A 14 5.13 12.81 13.22
N SER A 15 5.40 14.06 12.83
CA SER A 15 4.38 15.06 12.56
C SER A 15 4.52 15.61 11.13
N PHE A 16 3.40 16.01 10.55
CA PHE A 16 3.37 16.62 9.22
C PHE A 16 2.37 17.79 9.19
N VAL A 17 2.87 18.94 8.78
CA VAL A 17 2.09 20.18 8.65
C VAL A 17 2.06 20.59 7.17
N ALA A 18 0.88 20.91 6.67
CA ALA A 18 0.68 21.45 5.32
C ALA A 18 0.00 22.81 5.41
N GLY A 19 0.73 23.88 5.06
CA GLY A 19 0.32 25.25 5.37
C GLY A 19 0.19 25.45 6.88
N ASP A 20 -0.97 25.93 7.34
CA ASP A 20 -1.27 26.13 8.76
C ASP A 20 -1.97 24.93 9.42
N ARG A 21 -2.19 23.84 8.67
CA ARG A 21 -2.91 22.68 9.18
C ARG A 21 -1.96 21.53 9.54
N ALA A 22 -2.03 21.08 10.80
CA ALA A 22 -1.42 19.83 11.21
C ALA A 22 -2.24 18.66 10.64
N ILE A 23 -1.59 17.81 9.85
CA ILE A 23 -2.19 16.63 9.22
C ILE A 23 -1.84 15.37 10.03
N LEU A 24 -0.62 15.31 10.56
CA LEU A 24 -0.18 14.27 11.49
C LEU A 24 0.46 14.93 12.71
N ASP A 25 0.17 14.37 13.88
CA ASP A 25 0.66 14.85 15.17
C ASP A 25 1.30 13.72 15.98
N ARG A 26 2.62 13.71 16.06
CA ARG A 26 3.46 12.82 16.87
C ARG A 26 3.09 11.34 16.75
N VAL A 27 2.97 10.87 15.53
CA VAL A 27 2.68 9.46 15.27
C VAL A 27 3.90 8.61 15.62
N ASN A 28 3.70 7.63 16.49
CA ASN A 28 4.65 6.60 16.85
C ASN A 28 4.15 5.25 16.34
N LEU A 29 4.92 4.57 15.49
CA LEU A 29 4.51 3.35 14.84
C LEU A 29 5.72 2.48 14.49
N THR A 30 5.60 1.18 14.72
CA THR A 30 6.55 0.19 14.19
C THR A 30 5.79 -0.79 13.29
N LEU A 31 6.23 -0.90 12.04
CA LEU A 31 5.71 -1.87 11.07
C LEU A 31 6.70 -3.05 10.97
N GLU A 32 6.24 -4.20 11.43
CA GLU A 32 6.98 -5.46 11.37
C GLU A 32 6.67 -6.25 10.09
N SER A 33 7.51 -7.23 9.76
CA SER A 33 7.22 -8.22 8.72
C SER A 33 6.10 -9.18 9.12
N GLY A 34 5.55 -9.92 8.17
CA GLY A 34 4.69 -11.07 8.42
C GLY A 34 3.21 -10.78 8.65
N VAL A 35 2.81 -9.55 8.98
CA VAL A 35 1.40 -9.17 9.22
C VAL A 35 0.93 -8.14 8.20
N ARG A 36 -0.35 -8.19 7.81
CA ARG A 36 -0.98 -7.18 6.96
C ARG A 36 -1.56 -6.08 7.82
N SER A 37 -0.96 -4.89 7.76
CA SER A 37 -1.42 -3.73 8.53
C SER A 37 -2.40 -2.92 7.71
N VAL A 38 -3.58 -2.66 8.26
CA VAL A 38 -4.60 -1.81 7.62
C VAL A 38 -4.74 -0.51 8.40
N ILE A 39 -4.54 0.61 7.71
CA ILE A 39 -4.76 1.95 8.26
C ILE A 39 -6.21 2.34 8.00
N LEU A 40 -6.99 2.44 9.05
CA LEU A 40 -8.38 2.92 9.06
C LEU A 40 -8.48 4.33 9.65
N GLY A 41 -9.58 5.02 9.36
CA GLY A 41 -9.91 6.32 9.92
C GLY A 41 -10.82 7.12 9.01
N ALA A 42 -11.40 8.20 9.50
CA ALA A 42 -12.26 9.10 8.74
C ALA A 42 -11.52 9.75 7.56
N ASN A 43 -12.29 10.32 6.62
CA ASN A 43 -11.71 11.14 5.56
C ASN A 43 -11.01 12.35 6.17
N GLY A 44 -9.82 12.68 5.68
CA GLY A 44 -9.02 13.77 6.25
C GLY A 44 -8.20 13.42 7.49
N ALA A 45 -8.30 12.21 8.06
CA ALA A 45 -7.53 11.79 9.24
C ALA A 45 -6.01 11.69 9.01
N GLY A 46 -5.52 11.86 7.77
CA GLY A 46 -4.08 11.83 7.47
C GLY A 46 -3.55 10.49 6.94
N LYS A 47 -4.42 9.49 6.69
CA LYS A 47 -4.04 8.12 6.27
C LYS A 47 -3.08 8.07 5.08
N SER A 48 -3.42 8.71 3.96
CA SER A 48 -2.58 8.74 2.75
C SER A 48 -1.28 9.52 2.97
N VAL A 49 -1.29 10.53 3.84
CA VAL A 49 -0.07 11.28 4.22
C VAL A 49 0.85 10.38 5.02
N LEU A 50 0.33 9.65 6.02
CA LEU A 50 1.10 8.68 6.80
C LEU A 50 1.70 7.61 5.89
N LEU A 51 0.90 7.04 4.97
CA LEU A 51 1.37 6.03 4.02
C LEU A 51 2.52 6.56 3.14
N ARG A 52 2.41 7.79 2.63
CA ARG A 52 3.45 8.41 1.79
C ARG A 52 4.72 8.75 2.58
N ILE A 53 4.59 9.10 3.86
CA ILE A 53 5.74 9.30 4.76
C ILE A 53 6.43 7.95 5.01
N CYS A 54 5.68 6.89 5.31
CA CYS A 54 6.23 5.54 5.45
C CYS A 54 7.00 5.11 4.19
N HIS A 55 6.46 5.38 2.99
CA HIS A 55 7.14 5.09 1.73
C HIS A 55 8.36 6.00 1.47
N GLY A 56 8.43 7.18 2.07
CA GLY A 56 9.47 8.19 1.79
C GLY A 56 9.16 9.13 0.63
N LEU A 57 7.89 9.19 0.18
CA LEU A 57 7.41 10.16 -0.81
C LEU A 57 7.16 11.54 -0.21
N LEU A 58 6.95 11.59 1.11
CA LEU A 58 6.85 12.82 1.87
C LEU A 58 7.84 12.77 3.03
N THR A 59 8.50 13.90 3.27
CA THR A 59 9.36 14.10 4.43
C THR A 59 8.51 14.65 5.57
N PRO A 60 8.55 14.08 6.78
CA PRO A 60 7.84 14.64 7.92
C PRO A 60 8.37 16.03 8.29
N THR A 61 7.52 16.89 8.85
CA THR A 61 7.90 18.21 9.36
C THR A 61 8.77 18.11 10.62
N SER A 62 8.48 17.10 11.45
CA SER A 62 9.28 16.73 12.64
C SER A 62 9.18 15.24 12.92
N GLY A 63 10.03 14.75 13.83
CA GLY A 63 10.16 13.34 14.13
C GLY A 63 11.11 12.62 13.19
N ARG A 64 11.13 11.30 13.24
CA ARG A 64 12.06 10.45 12.48
C ARG A 64 11.38 9.24 11.90
N VAL A 65 11.82 8.86 10.68
CA VAL A 65 11.42 7.61 10.01
C VAL A 65 12.68 6.79 9.77
N ARG A 66 12.74 5.58 10.32
CA ARG A 66 13.91 4.71 10.22
C ARG A 66 13.52 3.34 9.68
N TRP A 67 14.25 2.89 8.68
CA TRP A 67 14.24 1.52 8.20
C TRP A 67 15.36 0.72 8.87
N ASN A 68 15.14 -0.57 9.07
CA ASN A 68 16.19 -1.43 9.63
C ASN A 68 17.40 -1.56 8.68
N ALA A 69 17.16 -1.70 7.37
CA ALA A 69 18.26 -1.70 6.40
C ALA A 69 18.83 -0.28 6.25
N PRO A 70 20.17 -0.13 6.24
CA PRO A 70 20.82 1.15 6.00
C PRO A 70 20.45 1.69 4.60
N GLU A 71 20.40 3.00 4.47
CA GLU A 71 20.23 3.65 3.18
C GLU A 71 21.53 3.52 2.38
N VAL A 72 21.43 2.87 1.23
CA VAL A 72 22.57 2.74 0.30
C VAL A 72 22.37 3.79 -0.80
N PRO A 73 23.25 4.80 -0.91
CA PRO A 73 23.14 5.82 -1.95
C PRO A 73 23.05 5.20 -3.34
N GLY A 74 22.01 5.59 -4.11
CA GLY A 74 21.79 5.12 -5.48
C GLY A 74 21.15 3.73 -5.60
N ALA A 75 20.95 2.97 -4.52
CA ALA A 75 20.21 1.71 -4.54
C ALA A 75 18.75 1.95 -4.16
N PRO A 76 17.76 1.54 -5.00
CA PRO A 76 16.37 1.66 -4.64
C PRO A 76 16.04 0.73 -3.46
N ARG A 77 15.28 1.23 -2.48
CA ARG A 77 14.74 0.38 -1.43
C ARG A 77 13.79 -0.66 -2.06
N ARG A 78 13.79 -1.87 -1.50
CA ARG A 78 12.89 -2.96 -1.92
C ARG A 78 11.46 -2.71 -1.42
N GLN A 79 10.87 -1.61 -1.85
CA GLN A 79 9.51 -1.20 -1.53
C GLN A 79 8.78 -0.73 -2.78
N ALA A 80 7.45 -0.79 -2.75
CA ALA A 80 6.61 -0.29 -3.84
C ALA A 80 5.35 0.37 -3.28
N MET A 81 4.75 1.25 -4.06
CA MET A 81 3.46 1.87 -3.74
C MET A 81 2.51 1.78 -4.93
N VAL A 82 1.25 1.45 -4.64
CA VAL A 82 0.15 1.50 -5.60
C VAL A 82 -0.86 2.50 -5.09
N PHE A 83 -1.17 3.49 -5.93
CA PHE A 83 -2.09 4.57 -5.61
C PHE A 83 -3.54 4.19 -5.95
N GLN A 84 -4.48 4.91 -5.36
CA GLN A 84 -5.92 4.79 -5.63
C GLN A 84 -6.23 4.90 -7.14
N ARG A 85 -5.56 5.82 -7.83
CA ARG A 85 -5.61 5.93 -9.30
C ARG A 85 -4.25 5.57 -9.86
N PRO A 86 -4.09 4.37 -10.44
CA PRO A 86 -2.81 3.92 -10.95
C PRO A 86 -2.37 4.75 -12.15
N VAL A 87 -1.12 5.21 -12.12
CA VAL A 87 -0.51 5.88 -13.29
C VAL A 87 0.01 4.81 -14.23
N LEU A 88 -0.55 4.76 -15.44
CA LEU A 88 -0.13 3.85 -16.50
C LEU A 88 0.54 4.64 -17.64
N PHE A 89 1.60 4.09 -18.20
CA PHE A 89 2.26 4.67 -19.36
C PHE A 89 1.42 4.44 -20.63
N ARG A 90 1.49 5.36 -21.58
CA ARG A 90 0.89 5.23 -22.93
C ARG A 90 1.60 4.17 -23.75
N ARG A 91 1.53 2.93 -23.31
CA ARG A 91 2.14 1.73 -23.89
C ARG A 91 1.14 0.58 -23.81
N SER A 92 1.49 -0.55 -24.43
CA SER A 92 0.74 -1.78 -24.21
C SER A 92 0.84 -2.23 -22.73
N VAL A 93 -0.03 -3.13 -22.32
CA VAL A 93 -0.02 -3.76 -20.99
C VAL A 93 1.36 -4.36 -20.71
N LEU A 94 1.87 -5.21 -21.62
CA LEU A 94 3.21 -5.78 -21.53
C LEU A 94 4.30 -4.70 -21.55
N GLY A 95 4.13 -3.65 -22.36
CA GLY A 95 5.05 -2.52 -22.46
C GLY A 95 5.20 -1.74 -21.15
N ASN A 96 4.15 -1.67 -20.32
CA ASN A 96 4.22 -1.08 -18.98
C ASN A 96 5.13 -1.87 -18.02
N LEU A 97 5.07 -3.20 -18.08
CA LEU A 97 5.91 -4.06 -17.25
C LEU A 97 7.36 -4.06 -17.74
N ARG A 98 7.58 -4.22 -19.05
CA ARG A 98 8.93 -4.16 -19.65
C ARG A 98 9.66 -2.85 -19.29
N PHE A 99 8.93 -1.74 -19.31
CA PHE A 99 9.50 -0.44 -18.95
C PHE A 99 9.96 -0.40 -17.49
N ALA A 100 9.11 -0.85 -16.57
CA ALA A 100 9.45 -0.89 -15.14
C ALA A 100 10.63 -1.85 -14.84
N LEU A 101 10.67 -3.01 -15.49
CA LEU A 101 11.82 -3.93 -15.41
C LEU A 101 13.10 -3.29 -15.94
N GLY A 102 12.97 -2.46 -17.00
CA GLY A 102 14.11 -1.72 -17.56
C GLY A 102 14.68 -0.70 -16.58
N LEU A 103 13.81 0.05 -15.90
CA LEU A 103 14.21 1.01 -14.86
C LEU A 103 14.86 0.32 -13.66
N ALA A 104 14.41 -0.89 -13.34
CA ALA A 104 15.00 -1.73 -12.28
C ALA A 104 16.29 -2.46 -12.70
N GLY A 105 16.86 -2.14 -13.87
CA GLY A 105 18.12 -2.72 -14.32
C GLY A 105 18.04 -4.17 -14.81
N VAL A 106 16.84 -4.74 -14.97
CA VAL A 106 16.69 -6.12 -15.44
C VAL A 106 17.19 -6.24 -16.88
N PRO A 107 18.07 -7.23 -17.20
CA PRO A 107 18.57 -7.47 -18.55
C PRO A 107 17.44 -7.67 -19.59
N ARG A 108 17.64 -7.21 -20.81
CA ARG A 108 16.59 -7.20 -21.85
C ARG A 108 16.03 -8.58 -22.16
N ASP A 109 16.87 -9.57 -22.20
CA ASP A 109 16.56 -10.98 -22.49
C ASP A 109 15.66 -11.62 -21.43
N ARG A 110 15.65 -11.10 -20.19
CA ARG A 110 14.82 -11.61 -19.08
C ARG A 110 13.53 -10.84 -18.86
N ARG A 111 13.34 -9.70 -19.54
CA ARG A 111 12.16 -8.83 -19.28
C ARG A 111 10.85 -9.44 -19.73
N ASP A 112 10.88 -10.11 -20.90
CA ASP A 112 9.68 -10.67 -21.52
C ASP A 112 9.09 -11.80 -20.70
N GLU A 113 9.91 -12.77 -20.32
CA GLU A 113 9.49 -13.88 -19.48
C GLU A 113 8.91 -13.40 -18.13
N ARG A 114 9.64 -12.50 -17.46
CA ARG A 114 9.18 -11.93 -16.17
C ARG A 114 7.88 -11.14 -16.31
N ALA A 115 7.74 -10.35 -17.38
CA ALA A 115 6.55 -9.55 -17.62
C ALA A 115 5.34 -10.45 -17.92
N HIS A 116 5.47 -11.48 -18.78
CA HIS A 116 4.39 -12.44 -19.05
C HIS A 116 3.99 -13.23 -17.79
N THR A 117 4.96 -13.68 -17.01
CA THR A 117 4.70 -14.34 -15.73
C THR A 117 3.92 -13.43 -14.78
N ALA A 118 4.28 -12.15 -14.68
CA ALA A 118 3.57 -11.19 -13.84
C ALA A 118 2.13 -10.95 -14.33
N LEU A 119 1.91 -10.85 -15.64
CA LEU A 119 0.55 -10.73 -16.22
C LEU A 119 -0.30 -11.96 -15.95
N ALA A 120 0.26 -13.16 -16.08
CA ALA A 120 -0.46 -14.40 -15.78
C ALA A 120 -0.93 -14.44 -14.31
N ARG A 121 -0.06 -14.03 -13.36
CA ARG A 121 -0.38 -14.01 -11.92
C ARG A 121 -1.56 -13.10 -11.56
N VAL A 122 -1.83 -12.06 -12.35
CA VAL A 122 -2.92 -11.10 -12.10
C VAL A 122 -4.09 -11.27 -13.08
N GLY A 123 -4.11 -12.35 -13.88
CA GLY A 123 -5.19 -12.64 -14.82
C GLY A 123 -5.25 -11.69 -16.03
N LEU A 124 -4.11 -11.13 -16.44
CA LEU A 124 -4.04 -10.19 -17.58
C LEU A 124 -3.23 -10.73 -18.78
N ALA A 125 -2.94 -12.03 -18.84
CA ALA A 125 -2.14 -12.62 -19.91
C ALA A 125 -2.72 -12.35 -21.30
N GLY A 126 -4.06 -12.44 -21.47
CA GLY A 126 -4.76 -12.19 -22.73
C GLY A 126 -4.75 -10.73 -23.19
N PHE A 127 -4.32 -9.78 -22.32
CA PHE A 127 -4.30 -8.36 -22.64
C PHE A 127 -2.89 -7.83 -22.97
N ALA A 128 -1.88 -8.69 -23.07
CA ALA A 128 -0.48 -8.29 -23.18
C ALA A 128 -0.21 -7.19 -24.21
N ASP A 129 -0.78 -7.32 -25.41
CA ASP A 129 -0.56 -6.41 -26.53
C ASP A 129 -1.58 -5.25 -26.58
N HIS A 130 -2.63 -5.27 -25.74
CA HIS A 130 -3.63 -4.20 -25.71
C HIS A 130 -3.01 -2.92 -25.14
N PRO A 131 -3.44 -1.73 -25.61
CA PRO A 131 -3.09 -0.47 -25.00
C PRO A 131 -3.56 -0.44 -23.53
N ALA A 132 -2.68 -0.15 -22.57
CA ALA A 132 -3.04 -0.16 -21.15
C ALA A 132 -4.21 0.78 -20.80
N ARG A 133 -4.42 1.83 -21.60
CA ARG A 133 -5.51 2.82 -21.41
C ARG A 133 -6.93 2.28 -21.67
N VAL A 134 -7.06 1.14 -22.37
CA VAL A 134 -8.38 0.56 -22.66
C VAL A 134 -8.84 -0.43 -21.59
N LEU A 135 -7.99 -0.73 -20.63
CA LEU A 135 -8.32 -1.57 -19.50
C LEU A 135 -9.38 -0.91 -18.62
N SER A 136 -10.29 -1.72 -18.05
CA SER A 136 -11.20 -1.30 -16.99
C SER A 136 -10.44 -0.86 -15.73
N GLY A 137 -11.08 -0.16 -14.80
CA GLY A 137 -10.45 0.29 -13.55
C GLY A 137 -9.83 -0.84 -12.74
N GLY A 138 -10.51 -1.98 -12.62
CA GLY A 138 -10.00 -3.15 -11.93
C GLY A 138 -8.78 -3.79 -12.63
N GLU A 139 -8.81 -3.88 -13.96
CA GLU A 139 -7.68 -4.37 -14.74
C GLU A 139 -6.47 -3.43 -14.65
N GLN A 140 -6.69 -2.11 -14.66
CA GLN A 140 -5.62 -1.11 -14.46
C GLN A 140 -4.99 -1.27 -13.08
N GLN A 141 -5.79 -1.51 -12.06
CA GLN A 141 -5.30 -1.73 -10.70
C GLN A 141 -4.50 -3.05 -10.61
N ARG A 142 -4.98 -4.12 -11.23
CA ARG A 142 -4.24 -5.40 -11.30
C ARG A 142 -2.92 -5.25 -12.08
N LEU A 143 -2.90 -4.45 -13.15
CA LEU A 143 -1.68 -4.13 -13.87
C LEU A 143 -0.68 -3.36 -12.99
N ALA A 144 -1.15 -2.39 -12.19
CA ALA A 144 -0.29 -1.67 -11.25
C ALA A 144 0.28 -2.58 -10.16
N LEU A 145 -0.53 -3.51 -9.63
CA LEU A 145 -0.08 -4.54 -8.69
C LEU A 145 0.95 -5.48 -9.33
N ALA A 146 0.72 -5.95 -10.56
CA ALA A 146 1.69 -6.77 -11.30
C ALA A 146 3.03 -6.05 -11.47
N ARG A 147 2.98 -4.75 -11.82
CA ARG A 147 4.16 -3.90 -11.98
C ARG A 147 4.95 -3.75 -10.68
N ALA A 148 4.27 -3.65 -9.55
CA ALA A 148 4.90 -3.60 -8.23
C ALA A 148 5.46 -4.98 -7.82
N TRP A 149 4.65 -6.03 -7.94
CA TRP A 149 4.98 -7.39 -7.49
C TRP A 149 6.17 -8.02 -8.23
N MET A 150 6.27 -7.80 -9.53
CA MET A 150 7.38 -8.37 -10.33
C MET A 150 8.77 -7.87 -9.92
N LEU A 151 8.85 -6.78 -9.16
CA LEU A 151 10.09 -6.24 -8.59
C LEU A 151 10.44 -6.86 -7.23
N ALA A 152 9.61 -7.80 -6.76
CA ALA A 152 9.79 -8.51 -5.49
C ALA A 152 10.02 -7.57 -4.29
N PRO A 153 9.11 -6.61 -4.02
CA PRO A 153 9.27 -5.70 -2.89
C PRO A 153 9.11 -6.44 -1.56
N GLU A 154 9.87 -6.03 -0.54
CA GLU A 154 9.65 -6.51 0.84
C GLU A 154 8.40 -5.87 1.46
N VAL A 155 8.08 -4.63 1.06
CA VAL A 155 6.90 -3.89 1.52
C VAL A 155 6.14 -3.33 0.34
N LEU A 156 4.83 -3.53 0.33
CA LEU A 156 3.91 -2.94 -0.63
C LEU A 156 2.91 -2.05 0.11
N PHE A 157 2.95 -0.76 -0.20
CA PHE A 157 2.03 0.25 0.29
C PHE A 157 0.87 0.42 -0.70
N LEU A 158 -0.37 0.39 -0.20
CA LEU A 158 -1.60 0.43 -0.99
C LEU A 158 -2.49 1.57 -0.49
N ASP A 159 -2.70 2.59 -1.32
CA ASP A 159 -3.57 3.74 -1.01
C ASP A 159 -4.93 3.53 -1.67
N GLU A 160 -5.92 3.03 -0.92
CA GLU A 160 -7.29 2.76 -1.37
C GLU A 160 -7.39 2.00 -2.71
N PRO A 161 -6.77 0.81 -2.86
CA PRO A 161 -6.59 0.16 -4.15
C PRO A 161 -7.88 -0.34 -4.82
N THR A 162 -9.01 -0.34 -4.12
CA THR A 162 -10.30 -0.78 -4.65
C THR A 162 -11.37 0.31 -4.64
N ALA A 163 -10.99 1.55 -4.27
CA ALA A 163 -11.92 2.66 -4.32
C ALA A 163 -12.42 2.86 -5.76
N SER A 164 -13.70 3.06 -5.91
CA SER A 164 -14.37 3.24 -7.22
C SER A 164 -14.42 1.99 -8.12
N LEU A 165 -14.15 0.80 -7.59
CA LEU A 165 -14.34 -0.46 -8.29
C LEU A 165 -15.70 -1.08 -7.91
N ASP A 166 -16.28 -1.80 -8.87
CA ASP A 166 -17.42 -2.66 -8.55
C ASP A 166 -17.00 -3.82 -7.64
N PRO A 167 -17.97 -4.48 -6.94
CA PRO A 167 -17.65 -5.52 -5.97
C PRO A 167 -16.91 -6.74 -6.54
N SER A 168 -17.09 -7.05 -7.84
CA SER A 168 -16.40 -8.17 -8.48
C SER A 168 -14.94 -7.82 -8.74
N ALA A 169 -14.69 -6.68 -9.38
CA ALA A 169 -13.34 -6.18 -9.64
C ALA A 169 -12.55 -5.94 -8.33
N ALA A 170 -13.24 -5.44 -7.28
CA ALA A 170 -12.62 -5.27 -5.97
C ALA A 170 -12.12 -6.61 -5.40
N ARG A 171 -12.93 -7.68 -5.47
CA ARG A 171 -12.51 -9.03 -5.01
C ARG A 171 -11.33 -9.59 -5.80
N GLU A 172 -11.27 -9.35 -7.12
CA GLU A 172 -10.13 -9.77 -7.93
C GLU A 172 -8.84 -9.05 -7.51
N VAL A 173 -8.91 -7.75 -7.25
CA VAL A 173 -7.78 -6.96 -6.72
C VAL A 173 -7.37 -7.46 -5.33
N GLU A 174 -8.32 -7.72 -4.43
CA GLU A 174 -8.08 -8.27 -3.09
C GLU A 174 -7.39 -9.64 -3.16
N SER A 175 -7.80 -10.51 -4.08
CA SER A 175 -7.16 -11.81 -4.30
C SER A 175 -5.69 -11.67 -4.73
N VAL A 176 -5.38 -10.71 -5.61
CA VAL A 176 -3.99 -10.42 -5.99
C VAL A 176 -3.18 -9.90 -4.80
N ILE A 177 -3.74 -9.01 -3.97
CA ILE A 177 -3.07 -8.51 -2.75
C ILE A 177 -2.76 -9.65 -1.78
N ALA A 178 -3.72 -10.57 -1.58
CA ALA A 178 -3.53 -11.74 -0.73
C ALA A 178 -2.41 -12.66 -1.27
N ALA A 179 -2.35 -12.87 -2.59
CA ALA A 179 -1.30 -13.66 -3.23
C ALA A 179 0.09 -13.00 -3.09
N ILE A 180 0.17 -11.67 -3.18
CA ILE A 180 1.42 -10.91 -2.95
C ILE A 180 1.90 -11.11 -1.51
N HIS A 181 0.99 -11.03 -0.53
CA HIS A 181 1.32 -11.28 0.87
C HIS A 181 1.78 -12.71 1.11
N ALA A 182 1.07 -13.70 0.57
CA ALA A 182 1.44 -15.11 0.67
C ALA A 182 2.81 -15.42 0.07
N ALA A 183 3.29 -14.60 -0.88
CA ALA A 183 4.64 -14.67 -1.42
C ALA A 183 5.71 -13.98 -0.54
N GLY A 184 5.35 -13.50 0.67
CA GLY A 184 6.27 -12.94 1.66
C GLY A 184 6.39 -11.41 1.68
N THR A 185 5.63 -10.68 0.86
CA THR A 185 5.63 -9.21 0.87
C THR A 185 4.78 -8.70 2.04
N LYS A 186 5.31 -7.79 2.85
CA LYS A 186 4.54 -7.02 3.84
C LYS A 186 3.53 -6.13 3.12
N ILE A 187 2.27 -6.17 3.55
CA ILE A 187 1.22 -5.27 3.05
C ILE A 187 0.92 -4.19 4.09
N VAL A 188 0.89 -2.93 3.64
CA VAL A 188 0.37 -1.78 4.39
C VAL A 188 -0.73 -1.15 3.53
N LEU A 189 -1.97 -1.28 3.96
CA LEU A 189 -3.17 -0.91 3.20
C LEU A 189 -3.89 0.25 3.87
N VAL A 190 -4.15 1.32 3.13
CA VAL A 190 -5.14 2.35 3.52
C VAL A 190 -6.46 2.00 2.87
N THR A 191 -7.53 1.99 3.64
CA THR A 191 -8.90 1.87 3.15
C THR A 191 -9.89 2.54 4.10
N HIS A 192 -11.04 2.94 3.59
CA HIS A 192 -12.21 3.33 4.39
C HIS A 192 -13.29 2.23 4.39
N ASN A 193 -13.08 1.14 3.66
CA ASN A 193 -14.02 0.02 3.59
C ASN A 193 -13.76 -0.98 4.72
N LEU A 194 -14.66 -0.99 5.72
CA LEU A 194 -14.56 -1.87 6.88
C LEU A 194 -14.58 -3.37 6.50
N GLY A 195 -15.37 -3.74 5.49
CA GLY A 195 -15.42 -5.12 4.99
C GLY A 195 -14.08 -5.55 4.37
N GLN A 196 -13.43 -4.66 3.62
CA GLN A 196 -12.09 -4.93 3.07
C GLN A 196 -11.05 -5.05 4.19
N ALA A 197 -11.09 -4.16 5.19
CA ALA A 197 -10.20 -4.21 6.33
C ALA A 197 -10.29 -5.55 7.08
N LYS A 198 -11.51 -6.07 7.28
CA LYS A 198 -11.75 -7.40 7.88
C LYS A 198 -11.16 -8.55 7.06
N ARG A 199 -11.28 -8.48 5.72
CA ARG A 199 -10.83 -9.58 4.84
C ARG A 199 -9.32 -9.59 4.64
N LEU A 200 -8.70 -8.41 4.56
CA LEU A 200 -7.29 -8.27 4.17
C LEU A 200 -6.36 -7.98 5.34
N GLY A 201 -6.86 -7.48 6.46
CA GLY A 201 -6.01 -7.10 7.60
C GLY A 201 -5.73 -8.26 8.54
N ASP A 202 -4.59 -8.21 9.20
CA ASP A 202 -4.28 -8.98 10.40
C ASP A 202 -4.31 -8.04 11.63
N GLU A 203 -3.90 -6.76 11.43
CA GLU A 203 -3.97 -5.70 12.43
C GLU A 203 -4.58 -4.41 11.84
N ILE A 204 -5.22 -3.64 12.71
CA ILE A 204 -5.72 -2.30 12.39
C ILE A 204 -4.86 -1.25 13.07
N LEU A 205 -4.54 -0.22 12.31
CA LEU A 205 -3.92 1.02 12.75
C LEU A 205 -4.97 2.12 12.57
N PHE A 206 -5.69 2.43 13.65
CA PHE A 206 -6.77 3.43 13.60
C PHE A 206 -6.20 4.83 13.76
N LEU A 207 -6.33 5.63 12.71
CA LEU A 207 -5.89 7.02 12.69
C LEU A 207 -7.09 7.95 12.89
N ASN A 208 -7.04 8.79 13.92
CA ASN A 208 -8.04 9.82 14.17
C ASN A 208 -7.35 11.17 14.39
N ASP A 209 -7.81 12.22 13.70
CA ASP A 209 -7.28 13.58 13.78
C ASP A 209 -5.74 13.68 13.76
N GLY A 210 -5.13 12.95 12.81
CA GLY A 210 -3.69 12.93 12.64
C GLY A 210 -2.90 12.12 13.66
N ARG A 211 -3.55 11.43 14.58
CA ARG A 211 -2.92 10.61 15.63
C ARG A 211 -3.25 9.13 15.47
N LEU A 212 -2.31 8.27 15.80
CA LEU A 212 -2.58 6.84 15.94
C LEU A 212 -3.35 6.63 17.24
N ALA A 213 -4.68 6.56 17.14
CA ALA A 213 -5.57 6.46 18.31
C ALA A 213 -5.62 5.02 18.85
N GLU A 214 -5.57 4.01 17.99
CA GLU A 214 -5.60 2.61 18.38
C GLU A 214 -4.79 1.73 17.43
N ARG A 215 -4.14 0.70 17.98
CA ARG A 215 -3.55 -0.42 17.24
C ARG A 215 -4.03 -1.72 17.88
N ALA A 216 -4.68 -2.57 17.09
CA ALA A 216 -5.21 -3.84 17.58
C ALA A 216 -5.25 -4.90 16.48
N PRO A 217 -5.25 -6.21 16.82
CA PRO A 217 -5.64 -7.25 15.89
C PRO A 217 -7.03 -6.98 15.31
N VAL A 218 -7.27 -7.40 14.05
CA VAL A 218 -8.54 -7.11 13.34
C VAL A 218 -9.75 -7.51 14.17
N ASP A 219 -9.78 -8.74 14.69
CA ASP A 219 -10.93 -9.23 15.45
C ASP A 219 -11.17 -8.40 16.73
N THR A 220 -10.11 -8.01 17.45
CA THR A 220 -10.20 -7.17 18.63
C THR A 220 -10.76 -5.79 18.28
N PHE A 221 -10.21 -5.15 17.24
CA PHE A 221 -10.66 -3.81 16.81
C PHE A 221 -12.16 -3.78 16.47
N PHE A 222 -12.64 -4.78 15.74
CA PHE A 222 -14.03 -4.80 15.27
C PHE A 222 -15.06 -5.24 16.32
N HIS A 223 -14.67 -5.99 17.36
CA HIS A 223 -15.59 -6.50 18.38
C HIS A 223 -15.41 -5.81 19.73
N HIS A 224 -14.21 -5.35 20.03
CA HIS A 224 -13.84 -4.77 21.33
C HIS A 224 -12.89 -3.58 21.13
N PRO A 225 -13.33 -2.50 20.42
CA PRO A 225 -12.50 -1.31 20.25
C PRO A 225 -12.13 -0.73 21.61
N ALA A 226 -10.85 -0.37 21.78
CA ALA A 226 -10.34 0.13 23.06
C ALA A 226 -10.62 1.61 23.27
N THR A 227 -10.88 2.38 22.18
CA THR A 227 -11.11 3.83 22.24
C THR A 227 -12.55 4.18 21.87
N ALA A 228 -13.08 5.24 22.45
CA ALA A 228 -14.41 5.74 22.13
C ALA A 228 -14.52 6.18 20.66
N GLU A 229 -13.43 6.76 20.14
CA GLU A 229 -13.32 7.20 18.75
C GLU A 229 -13.39 6.02 17.78
N ALA A 230 -12.73 4.90 18.09
CA ALA A 230 -12.81 3.68 17.28
C ALA A 230 -14.24 3.09 17.31
N ALA A 231 -14.87 3.05 18.47
CA ALA A 231 -16.25 2.60 18.61
C ALA A 231 -17.22 3.47 17.80
N ALA A 232 -17.12 4.79 17.90
CA ALA A 232 -17.93 5.74 17.13
C ALA A 232 -17.67 5.63 15.61
N PHE A 233 -16.41 5.38 15.20
CA PHE A 233 -16.07 5.15 13.80
C PHE A 233 -16.74 3.90 13.25
N LEU A 234 -16.77 2.81 14.00
CA LEU A 234 -17.37 1.54 13.59
C LEU A 234 -18.90 1.62 13.48
N THR A 235 -19.56 2.44 14.30
CA THR A 235 -21.02 2.69 14.25
C THR A 235 -21.41 3.74 13.22
N GLY A 236 -20.44 4.44 12.62
CA GLY A 236 -20.69 5.54 11.67
C GLY A 236 -21.07 6.86 12.34
N GLU A 237 -20.84 6.99 13.63
CA GLU A 237 -21.19 8.19 14.45
C GLU A 237 -20.10 9.26 14.46
N LEU A 238 -18.89 8.98 13.93
CA LEU A 238 -17.88 10.02 13.77
C LEU A 238 -18.32 11.03 12.72
N PRO A 239 -18.43 12.32 13.08
CA PRO A 239 -18.74 13.35 12.09
C PRO A 239 -17.63 13.36 11.01
N GLY A 240 -18.03 13.19 9.77
CA GLY A 240 -17.15 13.48 8.64
C GLY A 240 -16.87 14.98 8.61
N HIS A 241 -15.60 15.37 8.68
CA HIS A 241 -15.17 16.76 8.51
C HIS A 241 -15.15 17.14 7.02
#